data_49af3138b1b5330316f4a2a2bb004309
#
_entry.id   49af3138b1b5330316f4a2a2bb004309
#
_cell.length_a   1.000
_cell.length_b   1.000
_cell.length_c   1.000
_cell.angle_alpha   90.00
_cell.angle_beta   90.00
_cell.angle_gamma   90.00
#
_symmetry.space_group_name_H-M   'P 1'
#
loop_
_entity.id
_entity.type
_entity.pdbx_description
1 polymer ?
#
loop_
_entity_poly.entity_id
_entity_poly.type
_entity_poly.pdbx_seq_one_letter_code
_entity_poly.pdbx_strand_id
1 'polypeptide(L)'
;MAQTVILTGDINLLGVNDPKIPFAQIGPMLKKADLVISNFECCLYEPDEERSIHDEGFYANLASGETLLEGGIGIIGNANNVNFGAMAIRSSCARLDELGIPHAGAGVDRKSAYAPVFVEVDNVKYGFMQRSSVYWSHGGHEATDDHPGIAIVQAHTAYKPLVTETKTLTRPGNPPEIVTWCETSSMQAYQDDLAAARKQCDVLIASNHWGCGHDVLQYMEELGRAAIDAGADVVMGHGPHFPLPVEVYKGKTIF
;
A
#
# COMPACT_ATOMS: atom_id res chain seq x y z
N MET A 1 24.58 -12.97 8.73
CA MET A 1 25.08 -12.38 7.44
C MET A 1 24.21 -11.19 7.12
N ALA A 2 24.66 -10.24 6.31
CA ALA A 2 23.78 -9.15 5.87
C ALA A 2 22.71 -9.72 4.92
N GLN A 3 21.47 -9.34 5.10
CA GLN A 3 20.35 -9.74 4.26
C GLN A 3 20.00 -8.63 3.27
N THR A 4 19.52 -9.02 2.11
CA THR A 4 19.05 -8.11 1.06
C THR A 4 17.53 -8.17 0.99
N VAL A 5 16.88 -7.06 1.31
CA VAL A 5 15.43 -6.88 1.13
C VAL A 5 15.20 -5.94 -0.05
N ILE A 6 14.36 -6.35 -0.99
CA ILE A 6 13.96 -5.51 -2.12
C ILE A 6 12.52 -5.05 -1.89
N LEU A 7 12.32 -3.74 -1.91
CA LEU A 7 11.00 -3.11 -1.93
C LEU A 7 10.71 -2.69 -3.37
N THR A 8 9.58 -3.11 -3.91
CA THR A 8 9.15 -2.72 -5.26
C THR A 8 7.89 -1.86 -5.18
N GLY A 9 7.52 -1.24 -6.30
CA GLY A 9 6.26 -0.49 -6.41
C GLY A 9 5.05 -1.38 -6.70
N ASP A 10 4.16 -0.84 -7.53
CA ASP A 10 2.87 -1.41 -7.85
C ASP A 10 3.00 -2.54 -8.88
N ILE A 11 2.43 -3.70 -8.58
CA ILE A 11 2.27 -4.83 -9.50
C ILE A 11 0.81 -4.87 -9.95
N ASN A 12 0.60 -4.71 -11.25
CA ASN A 12 -0.70 -4.86 -11.88
C ASN A 12 -0.66 -6.02 -12.88
N LEU A 13 -1.58 -6.96 -12.74
CA LEU A 13 -1.65 -8.17 -13.57
C LEU A 13 -2.84 -8.19 -14.55
N LEU A 14 -3.46 -7.03 -14.81
CA LEU A 14 -4.53 -6.93 -15.79
C LEU A 14 -4.06 -7.43 -17.16
N GLY A 15 -4.83 -8.35 -17.76
CA GLY A 15 -4.54 -8.91 -19.07
C GLY A 15 -3.34 -9.88 -19.12
N VAL A 16 -2.76 -10.23 -18.00
CA VAL A 16 -1.70 -11.24 -17.92
C VAL A 16 -2.32 -12.63 -18.08
N ASN A 17 -1.96 -13.32 -19.16
CA ASN A 17 -2.42 -14.68 -19.46
C ASN A 17 -1.29 -15.73 -19.34
N ASP A 18 -0.04 -15.31 -19.39
CA ASP A 18 1.12 -16.17 -19.15
C ASP A 18 1.91 -15.64 -17.95
N PRO A 19 1.87 -16.33 -16.79
CA PRO A 19 2.54 -15.91 -15.56
C PRO A 19 4.05 -15.71 -15.67
N LYS A 20 4.69 -16.32 -16.66
CA LYS A 20 6.15 -16.27 -16.84
C LYS A 20 6.65 -14.99 -17.51
N ILE A 21 5.76 -14.25 -18.19
CA ILE A 21 6.16 -13.08 -18.98
C ILE A 21 6.54 -11.88 -18.13
N PRO A 22 5.72 -11.42 -17.15
CA PRO A 22 5.95 -10.13 -16.48
C PRO A 22 7.33 -10.03 -15.79
N PHE A 23 7.77 -11.09 -15.16
CA PHE A 23 9.06 -11.12 -14.45
C PHE A 23 10.20 -11.81 -15.20
N ALA A 24 10.03 -12.15 -16.49
CA ALA A 24 11.03 -12.90 -17.25
C ALA A 24 12.43 -12.26 -17.23
N GLN A 25 12.52 -10.93 -17.24
CA GLN A 25 13.77 -10.19 -17.24
C GLN A 25 14.30 -9.89 -15.84
N ILE A 26 13.47 -9.43 -14.93
CA ILE A 26 13.91 -8.98 -13.60
C ILE A 26 13.80 -10.06 -12.52
N GLY A 27 12.98 -11.08 -12.72
CA GLY A 27 12.78 -12.17 -11.76
C GLY A 27 14.08 -12.85 -11.32
N PRO A 28 15.05 -13.14 -12.22
CA PRO A 28 16.35 -13.68 -11.81
C PRO A 28 17.16 -12.77 -10.87
N MET A 29 16.93 -11.46 -10.91
CA MET A 29 17.53 -10.50 -9.98
C MET A 29 16.77 -10.49 -8.66
N LEU A 30 15.45 -10.41 -8.71
CA LEU A 30 14.59 -10.40 -7.51
C LEU A 30 14.80 -11.67 -6.67
N LYS A 31 14.86 -12.83 -7.30
CA LYS A 31 15.08 -14.13 -6.62
C LYS A 31 16.47 -14.29 -5.96
N LYS A 32 17.38 -13.32 -6.12
CA LYS A 32 18.65 -13.28 -5.37
C LYS A 32 18.54 -12.56 -4.03
N ALA A 33 17.47 -11.79 -3.83
CA ALA A 33 17.19 -11.17 -2.56
C ALA A 33 16.66 -12.20 -1.55
N ASP A 34 16.91 -11.96 -0.29
CA ASP A 34 16.40 -12.79 0.80
C ASP A 34 14.90 -12.58 1.02
N LEU A 35 14.39 -11.37 0.70
CA LEU A 35 12.97 -11.02 0.77
C LEU A 35 12.62 -9.96 -0.28
N VAL A 36 11.50 -10.15 -0.98
CA VAL A 36 10.93 -9.16 -1.91
C VAL A 36 9.53 -8.78 -1.45
N ILE A 37 9.26 -7.49 -1.33
CA ILE A 37 7.99 -6.94 -0.87
C ILE A 37 7.43 -6.00 -1.94
N SER A 38 6.13 -6.14 -2.25
CA SER A 38 5.48 -5.38 -3.33
C SER A 38 4.09 -4.91 -2.92
N ASN A 39 3.61 -3.83 -3.53
CA ASN A 39 2.19 -3.52 -3.55
C ASN A 39 1.51 -4.26 -4.71
N PHE A 40 0.39 -4.91 -4.44
CA PHE A 40 -0.39 -5.62 -5.45
C PHE A 40 -1.63 -4.81 -5.82
N GLU A 41 -1.54 -4.13 -6.95
CA GLU A 41 -2.52 -3.16 -7.42
C GLU A 41 -3.53 -3.79 -8.37
N CYS A 42 -4.08 -4.93 -7.98
CA CYS A 42 -5.28 -5.56 -8.54
C CYS A 42 -5.78 -6.68 -7.60
N CYS A 43 -7.03 -7.13 -7.80
CA CYS A 43 -7.55 -8.33 -7.17
C CYS A 43 -7.41 -9.54 -8.09
N LEU A 44 -7.12 -10.72 -7.52
CA LEU A 44 -7.27 -12.01 -8.19
C LEU A 44 -8.73 -12.42 -8.09
N TYR A 45 -9.50 -12.14 -9.14
CA TYR A 45 -10.94 -12.36 -9.15
C TYR A 45 -11.47 -12.51 -10.58
N GLU A 46 -12.33 -13.48 -10.77
CA GLU A 46 -13.04 -13.71 -12.04
C GLU A 46 -14.53 -13.41 -11.81
N PRO A 47 -15.01 -12.23 -12.21
CA PRO A 47 -16.43 -11.88 -12.07
C PRO A 47 -17.29 -12.71 -13.03
N ASP A 48 -18.52 -13.02 -12.61
CA ASP A 48 -19.49 -13.77 -13.42
C ASP A 48 -19.96 -13.00 -14.67
N GLU A 49 -19.83 -11.67 -14.66
CA GLU A 49 -20.23 -10.79 -15.75
C GLU A 49 -19.06 -9.96 -16.26
N GLU A 50 -19.07 -9.62 -17.56
CA GLU A 50 -18.08 -8.72 -18.15
C GLU A 50 -18.20 -7.33 -17.53
N ARG A 51 -17.08 -6.82 -16.98
CA ARG A 51 -17.03 -5.52 -16.32
C ARG A 51 -16.48 -4.43 -17.21
N SER A 52 -16.94 -3.21 -16.95
CA SER A 52 -16.43 -2.01 -17.60
C SER A 52 -15.02 -1.68 -17.06
N ILE A 53 -14.18 -1.12 -17.92
CA ILE A 53 -12.89 -0.52 -17.55
C ILE A 53 -13.04 0.72 -16.63
N HIS A 54 -14.28 1.19 -16.44
CA HIS A 54 -14.62 2.31 -15.55
C HIS A 54 -15.05 1.85 -14.16
N ASP A 55 -15.06 0.54 -13.91
CA ASP A 55 -15.29 0.02 -12.55
C ASP A 55 -14.10 0.37 -11.66
N GLU A 56 -14.35 0.61 -10.38
CA GLU A 56 -13.35 1.04 -9.41
C GLU A 56 -12.27 -0.03 -9.16
N GLY A 57 -12.62 -1.31 -9.28
CA GLY A 57 -11.71 -2.42 -9.04
C GLY A 57 -10.97 -2.89 -10.30
N PHE A 58 -9.71 -3.28 -10.14
CA PHE A 58 -8.95 -3.98 -11.16
C PHE A 58 -8.91 -5.47 -10.85
N TYR A 59 -9.32 -6.30 -11.82
CA TYR A 59 -9.43 -7.76 -11.63
C TYR A 59 -8.58 -8.50 -12.65
N ALA A 60 -7.68 -9.34 -12.13
CA ALA A 60 -6.89 -10.27 -12.92
C ALA A 60 -7.42 -11.70 -12.68
N ASN A 61 -7.25 -12.59 -13.64
CA ASN A 61 -7.67 -13.98 -13.48
C ASN A 61 -6.87 -14.68 -12.36
N LEU A 62 -7.44 -15.72 -11.77
CA LEU A 62 -6.82 -16.42 -10.63
C LEU A 62 -5.47 -17.05 -10.99
N ALA A 63 -5.31 -17.53 -12.22
CA ALA A 63 -4.08 -18.15 -12.69
C ALA A 63 -2.91 -17.14 -12.78
N SER A 64 -3.20 -15.87 -13.09
CA SER A 64 -2.18 -14.82 -13.16
C SER A 64 -1.48 -14.56 -11.82
N GLY A 65 -2.08 -14.98 -10.70
CA GLY A 65 -1.44 -14.92 -9.38
C GLY A 65 -0.11 -15.69 -9.30
N GLU A 66 0.09 -16.74 -10.12
CA GLU A 66 1.37 -17.47 -10.20
C GLU A 66 2.52 -16.57 -10.67
N THR A 67 2.23 -15.45 -11.35
CA THR A 67 3.23 -14.44 -11.70
C THR A 67 4.00 -13.92 -10.49
N LEU A 68 3.34 -13.81 -9.33
CA LEU A 68 3.99 -13.35 -8.10
C LEU A 68 5.08 -14.34 -7.64
N LEU A 69 4.82 -15.65 -7.78
CA LEU A 69 5.82 -16.70 -7.50
C LEU A 69 6.97 -16.66 -8.51
N GLU A 70 6.65 -16.44 -9.78
CA GLU A 70 7.69 -16.26 -10.82
C GLU A 70 8.56 -15.03 -10.58
N GLY A 71 8.01 -13.98 -9.96
CA GLY A 71 8.75 -12.81 -9.49
C GLY A 71 9.56 -13.04 -8.21
N GLY A 72 9.31 -14.13 -7.48
CA GLY A 72 9.91 -14.37 -6.16
C GLY A 72 9.39 -13.41 -5.09
N ILE A 73 8.14 -12.97 -5.21
CA ILE A 73 7.52 -12.04 -4.26
C ILE A 73 7.24 -12.78 -2.96
N GLY A 74 7.80 -12.29 -1.86
CA GLY A 74 7.71 -12.90 -0.54
C GLY A 74 6.65 -12.29 0.38
N ILE A 75 6.27 -11.02 0.17
CA ILE A 75 5.18 -10.36 0.89
C ILE A 75 4.43 -9.44 -0.07
N ILE A 76 3.12 -9.41 0.07
CA ILE A 76 2.22 -8.52 -0.67
C ILE A 76 1.52 -7.53 0.26
N GLY A 77 1.54 -6.26 -0.13
CA GLY A 77 0.60 -5.26 0.35
C GLY A 77 -0.56 -5.12 -0.63
N ASN A 78 -1.79 -5.10 -0.15
CA ASN A 78 -2.99 -5.04 -0.98
C ASN A 78 -4.01 -3.98 -0.53
N ALA A 79 -3.59 -2.98 0.27
CA ALA A 79 -4.36 -1.79 0.57
C ALA A 79 -4.10 -0.70 -0.47
N ASN A 80 -4.95 -0.58 -1.48
CA ASN A 80 -4.89 0.45 -2.52
C ASN A 80 -6.28 0.71 -3.12
N ASN A 81 -6.40 1.73 -3.96
CA ASN A 81 -7.70 2.18 -4.48
C ASN A 81 -8.36 1.24 -5.50
N VAL A 82 -7.64 0.29 -6.05
CA VAL A 82 -8.17 -0.64 -7.06
C VAL A 82 -8.43 -2.05 -6.53
N ASN A 83 -8.03 -2.35 -5.31
CA ASN A 83 -8.48 -3.53 -4.57
C ASN A 83 -9.87 -3.26 -3.99
N PHE A 84 -10.89 -3.36 -4.82
CA PHE A 84 -12.24 -2.91 -4.56
C PHE A 84 -13.27 -4.03 -4.80
N GLY A 85 -14.30 -4.05 -3.96
CA GLY A 85 -15.41 -5.01 -4.05
C GLY A 85 -15.23 -6.21 -3.12
N ALA A 86 -16.24 -6.47 -2.29
CA ALA A 86 -16.20 -7.49 -1.24
C ALA A 86 -15.84 -8.89 -1.76
N MET A 87 -16.43 -9.30 -2.89
CA MET A 87 -16.16 -10.61 -3.48
C MET A 87 -14.76 -10.69 -4.07
N ALA A 88 -14.30 -9.61 -4.72
CA ALA A 88 -12.97 -9.54 -5.31
C ALA A 88 -11.87 -9.60 -4.25
N ILE A 89 -12.04 -8.87 -3.14
CA ILE A 89 -11.10 -8.89 -2.01
C ILE A 89 -11.06 -10.28 -1.37
N ARG A 90 -12.23 -10.92 -1.12
CA ARG A 90 -12.28 -12.30 -0.60
C ARG A 90 -11.55 -13.28 -1.50
N SER A 91 -11.83 -13.23 -2.80
CA SER A 91 -11.22 -14.10 -3.80
C SER A 91 -9.71 -13.89 -3.86
N SER A 92 -9.27 -12.62 -3.88
CA SER A 92 -7.86 -12.26 -3.95
C SER A 92 -7.08 -12.73 -2.71
N CYS A 93 -7.61 -12.48 -1.51
CA CYS A 93 -6.99 -12.95 -0.26
C CYS A 93 -6.92 -14.49 -0.23
N ALA A 94 -8.02 -15.18 -0.55
CA ALA A 94 -8.03 -16.65 -0.60
C ALA A 94 -7.00 -17.19 -1.60
N ARG A 95 -6.88 -16.57 -2.79
CA ARG A 95 -5.90 -17.01 -3.79
C ARG A 95 -4.46 -16.76 -3.35
N LEU A 96 -4.18 -15.65 -2.68
CA LEU A 96 -2.85 -15.38 -2.09
C LEU A 96 -2.50 -16.41 -1.00
N ASP A 97 -3.48 -16.79 -0.16
CA ASP A 97 -3.32 -17.85 0.84
C ASP A 97 -3.01 -19.21 0.20
N GLU A 98 -3.74 -19.59 -0.88
CA GLU A 98 -3.47 -20.81 -1.65
C GLU A 98 -2.07 -20.82 -2.26
N LEU A 99 -1.58 -19.69 -2.73
CA LEU A 99 -0.23 -19.52 -3.28
C LEU A 99 0.84 -19.49 -2.18
N GLY A 100 0.44 -19.44 -0.90
CA GLY A 100 1.35 -19.34 0.22
C GLY A 100 2.08 -17.99 0.29
N ILE A 101 1.47 -16.92 -0.25
CA ILE A 101 2.05 -15.58 -0.25
C ILE A 101 1.48 -14.78 0.93
N PRO A 102 2.28 -14.47 1.96
CA PRO A 102 1.89 -13.60 3.05
C PRO A 102 1.45 -12.22 2.55
N HIS A 103 0.31 -11.73 3.06
CA HIS A 103 -0.23 -10.45 2.60
C HIS A 103 -0.88 -9.66 3.72
N ALA A 104 -0.91 -8.33 3.59
CA ALA A 104 -1.52 -7.40 4.53
C ALA A 104 -2.16 -6.20 3.82
N GLY A 105 -3.12 -5.57 4.48
CA GLY A 105 -3.75 -4.35 3.99
C GLY A 105 -5.15 -4.53 3.42
N ALA A 106 -5.57 -5.76 3.10
CA ALA A 106 -6.96 -6.09 2.80
C ALA A 106 -7.34 -7.40 3.50
N GLY A 107 -8.63 -7.59 3.72
CA GLY A 107 -9.11 -8.76 4.43
C GLY A 107 -10.61 -8.95 4.37
N VAL A 108 -11.08 -10.06 4.90
CA VAL A 108 -12.50 -10.41 4.94
C VAL A 108 -13.28 -9.64 6.00
N ASP A 109 -12.58 -9.01 6.91
CA ASP A 109 -13.08 -8.15 7.98
C ASP A 109 -12.01 -7.13 8.40
N ARG A 110 -12.37 -6.19 9.27
CA ARG A 110 -11.46 -5.17 9.79
C ARG A 110 -10.23 -5.79 10.47
N LYS A 111 -10.43 -6.83 11.26
CA LYS A 111 -9.35 -7.48 11.99
C LYS A 111 -8.28 -8.03 11.05
N SER A 112 -8.67 -8.75 10.01
CA SER A 112 -7.73 -9.32 9.03
C SER A 112 -7.10 -8.25 8.14
N ALA A 113 -7.87 -7.25 7.69
CA ALA A 113 -7.35 -6.17 6.85
C ALA A 113 -6.28 -5.33 7.56
N TYR A 114 -6.46 -5.05 8.85
CA TYR A 114 -5.56 -4.20 9.63
C TYR A 114 -4.42 -4.97 10.30
N ALA A 115 -4.45 -6.30 10.27
CA ALA A 115 -3.41 -7.12 10.88
C ALA A 115 -2.05 -6.95 10.18
N PRO A 116 -0.94 -6.93 10.93
CA PRO A 116 0.39 -7.09 10.36
C PRO A 116 0.61 -8.54 9.91
N VAL A 117 1.48 -8.72 8.92
CA VAL A 117 2.00 -10.03 8.56
C VAL A 117 3.47 -10.14 9.01
N PHE A 118 3.89 -11.35 9.41
CA PHE A 118 5.24 -11.62 9.85
C PHE A 118 5.85 -12.76 9.04
N VAL A 119 7.08 -12.56 8.58
CA VAL A 119 7.86 -13.58 7.84
C VAL A 119 9.24 -13.70 8.49
N GLU A 120 9.71 -14.91 8.69
CA GLU A 120 11.04 -15.17 9.21
C GLU A 120 11.97 -15.60 8.07
N VAL A 121 13.10 -14.93 7.92
CA VAL A 121 14.15 -15.24 6.96
C VAL A 121 15.47 -15.31 7.71
N ASP A 122 16.15 -16.47 7.71
CA ASP A 122 17.44 -16.69 8.38
C ASP A 122 17.50 -16.16 9.82
N ASN A 123 16.49 -16.45 10.64
CA ASN A 123 16.31 -16.01 12.02
C ASN A 123 16.13 -14.49 12.23
N VAL A 124 15.80 -13.74 11.18
CA VAL A 124 15.34 -12.36 11.28
C VAL A 124 13.85 -12.33 10.98
N LYS A 125 13.07 -11.81 11.92
CA LYS A 125 11.63 -11.71 11.79
C LYS A 125 11.23 -10.34 11.25
N TYR A 126 10.72 -10.32 10.03
CA TYR A 126 10.19 -9.14 9.35
C TYR A 126 8.71 -8.98 9.66
N GLY A 127 8.31 -7.79 10.09
CA GLY A 127 6.92 -7.37 10.19
C GLY A 127 6.58 -6.43 9.04
N PHE A 128 5.42 -6.61 8.46
CA PHE A 128 4.92 -5.76 7.38
C PHE A 128 3.48 -5.35 7.65
N MET A 129 3.18 -4.06 7.47
CA MET A 129 1.85 -3.49 7.55
C MET A 129 1.61 -2.55 6.38
N GLN A 130 0.39 -2.54 5.85
CA GLN A 130 0.01 -1.60 4.81
C GLN A 130 -1.27 -0.85 5.15
N ARG A 131 -1.32 0.43 4.74
CA ARG A 131 -2.51 1.28 4.76
C ARG A 131 -2.64 2.03 3.45
N SER A 132 -3.88 2.39 3.09
CA SER A 132 -4.14 3.29 1.98
C SER A 132 -4.78 4.59 2.47
N SER A 133 -4.26 5.72 2.02
CA SER A 133 -4.93 7.02 2.13
C SER A 133 -5.67 7.40 0.85
N VAL A 134 -5.54 6.57 -0.19
CA VAL A 134 -6.25 6.72 -1.46
C VAL A 134 -7.28 5.60 -1.56
N TYR A 135 -8.54 5.91 -1.34
CA TYR A 135 -9.63 4.94 -1.30
C TYR A 135 -10.97 5.58 -1.70
N TRP A 136 -11.92 4.74 -2.05
CA TRP A 136 -13.28 5.18 -2.33
C TRP A 136 -14.05 5.33 -1.02
N SER A 137 -14.66 6.48 -0.80
CA SER A 137 -15.49 6.73 0.39
C SER A 137 -16.86 6.08 0.34
N HIS A 138 -17.15 5.32 -0.72
CA HIS A 138 -18.41 4.62 -0.96
C HIS A 138 -18.16 3.13 -1.26
N GLY A 139 -19.23 2.36 -1.39
CA GLY A 139 -19.17 0.95 -1.80
C GLY A 139 -18.53 0.00 -0.79
N GLY A 140 -18.34 0.43 0.47
CA GLY A 140 -17.76 -0.45 1.49
C GLY A 140 -16.30 -0.78 1.23
N HIS A 141 -15.50 0.19 0.75
CA HIS A 141 -14.10 -0.05 0.43
C HIS A 141 -13.23 -0.27 1.67
N GLU A 142 -13.46 0.48 2.75
CA GLU A 142 -12.84 0.21 4.04
C GLU A 142 -13.41 -1.07 4.65
N ALA A 143 -12.54 -1.92 5.18
CA ALA A 143 -12.95 -3.11 5.91
C ALA A 143 -13.67 -2.74 7.22
N THR A 144 -14.81 -3.37 7.47
CA THR A 144 -15.53 -3.28 8.74
C THR A 144 -15.51 -4.62 9.47
N ASP A 145 -16.10 -4.70 10.66
CA ASP A 145 -16.09 -5.92 11.45
C ASP A 145 -16.80 -7.09 10.75
N ASP A 146 -17.71 -6.80 9.82
CA ASP A 146 -18.55 -7.77 9.10
C ASP A 146 -18.47 -7.64 7.57
N HIS A 147 -17.60 -6.75 7.05
CA HIS A 147 -17.48 -6.53 5.61
C HIS A 147 -16.04 -6.52 5.13
N PRO A 148 -15.73 -7.26 4.04
CA PRO A 148 -14.40 -7.26 3.42
C PRO A 148 -14.04 -5.89 2.87
N GLY A 149 -12.78 -5.54 3.00
CA GLY A 149 -12.28 -4.27 2.51
C GLY A 149 -10.79 -4.12 2.72
N ILE A 150 -10.31 -2.91 2.55
CA ILE A 150 -8.92 -2.54 2.78
C ILE A 150 -8.72 -1.82 4.12
N ALA A 151 -7.49 -1.81 4.58
CA ALA A 151 -7.06 -1.02 5.72
C ALA A 151 -6.70 0.40 5.27
N ILE A 152 -7.33 1.40 5.87
CA ILE A 152 -7.14 2.80 5.51
C ILE A 152 -6.40 3.59 6.59
N VAL A 153 -5.83 4.71 6.18
CA VAL A 153 -5.50 5.85 7.03
C VAL A 153 -6.12 7.09 6.40
N GLN A 154 -6.97 7.78 7.16
CA GLN A 154 -7.74 8.90 6.63
C GLN A 154 -6.88 10.17 6.57
N ALA A 155 -6.91 10.84 5.42
CA ALA A 155 -6.30 12.15 5.22
C ALA A 155 -7.32 13.11 4.57
N HIS A 156 -7.08 14.39 4.76
CA HIS A 156 -7.96 15.47 4.30
C HIS A 156 -7.20 16.43 3.39
N THR A 157 -7.96 17.10 2.51
CA THR A 157 -7.46 18.16 1.64
C THR A 157 -8.29 19.42 1.83
N ALA A 158 -7.63 20.56 1.92
CA ALA A 158 -8.23 21.88 1.83
C ALA A 158 -7.52 22.73 0.76
N TYR A 159 -8.23 23.72 0.28
CA TYR A 159 -7.71 24.67 -0.72
C TYR A 159 -7.63 26.04 -0.10
N LYS A 160 -6.43 26.62 -0.10
CA LYS A 160 -6.14 27.92 0.46
C LYS A 160 -5.87 28.90 -0.67
N PRO A 161 -6.54 30.07 -0.71
CA PRO A 161 -6.21 31.11 -1.67
C PRO A 161 -4.75 31.55 -1.53
N LEU A 162 -4.07 31.81 -2.64
CA LEU A 162 -2.72 32.39 -2.60
C LEU A 162 -2.75 33.74 -1.89
N VAL A 163 -2.02 33.83 -0.80
CA VAL A 163 -1.90 35.05 0.02
C VAL A 163 -0.43 35.45 0.05
N THR A 164 -0.13 36.69 -0.28
CA THR A 164 1.21 37.25 -0.03
C THR A 164 1.28 37.76 1.41
N GLU A 165 2.47 37.91 1.97
CA GLU A 165 2.69 38.39 3.34
C GLU A 165 1.97 39.71 3.67
N THR A 166 1.74 40.56 2.66
CA THR A 166 1.18 41.89 2.83
C THR A 166 -0.20 42.08 2.19
N LYS A 167 -0.62 41.21 1.26
CA LYS A 167 -1.88 41.37 0.51
C LYS A 167 -2.42 40.02 0.06
N THR A 168 -3.74 39.85 0.18
CA THR A 168 -4.46 38.82 -0.55
C THR A 168 -4.57 39.25 -2.00
N LEU A 169 -3.95 38.50 -2.90
CA LEU A 169 -4.03 38.75 -4.32
C LEU A 169 -5.28 38.09 -4.90
N THR A 170 -6.25 38.90 -5.30
CA THR A 170 -7.39 38.42 -6.07
C THR A 170 -7.00 38.37 -7.55
N ARG A 171 -6.76 37.16 -8.06
CA ARG A 171 -6.46 36.93 -9.48
C ARG A 171 -7.31 35.74 -9.95
N PRO A 172 -8.41 35.97 -10.67
CA PRO A 172 -9.23 34.89 -11.21
C PRO A 172 -8.40 33.87 -12.00
N GLY A 173 -8.62 32.58 -11.78
CA GLY A 173 -7.88 31.50 -12.45
C GLY A 173 -6.54 31.12 -11.80
N ASN A 174 -6.09 31.78 -10.75
CA ASN A 174 -4.92 31.30 -9.99
C ASN A 174 -5.24 29.97 -9.29
N PRO A 175 -4.36 28.97 -9.40
CA PRO A 175 -4.53 27.74 -8.62
C PRO A 175 -4.38 28.04 -7.13
N PRO A 176 -5.20 27.42 -6.26
CA PRO A 176 -5.03 27.53 -4.81
C PRO A 176 -3.80 26.77 -4.34
N GLU A 177 -3.34 27.08 -3.13
CA GLU A 177 -2.41 26.25 -2.38
C GLU A 177 -3.17 25.02 -1.85
N ILE A 178 -2.63 23.82 -2.07
CA ILE A 178 -3.17 22.57 -1.55
C ILE A 178 -2.61 22.35 -0.14
N VAL A 179 -3.47 22.21 0.84
CA VAL A 179 -3.11 21.88 2.23
C VAL A 179 -3.69 20.53 2.58
N THR A 180 -2.86 19.63 3.08
CA THR A 180 -3.27 18.27 3.44
C THR A 180 -2.83 17.93 4.85
N TRP A 181 -3.59 17.09 5.55
CA TRP A 181 -3.26 16.57 6.89
C TRP A 181 -3.91 15.22 7.13
N CYS A 182 -3.33 14.42 8.03
CA CYS A 182 -3.98 13.18 8.47
C CYS A 182 -5.08 13.46 9.50
N GLU A 183 -6.15 12.67 9.46
CA GLU A 183 -7.14 12.68 10.53
C GLU A 183 -6.50 12.15 11.83
N THR A 184 -6.70 12.86 12.94
CA THR A 184 -5.95 12.64 14.19
C THR A 184 -6.18 11.25 14.78
N SER A 185 -7.44 10.79 14.82
CA SER A 185 -7.76 9.47 15.39
C SER A 185 -7.27 8.34 14.50
N SER A 186 -7.31 8.51 13.18
CA SER A 186 -6.80 7.55 12.21
C SER A 186 -5.26 7.43 12.28
N MET A 187 -4.57 8.57 12.42
CA MET A 187 -3.13 8.61 12.64
C MET A 187 -2.74 7.91 13.94
N GLN A 188 -3.45 8.18 15.04
CA GLN A 188 -3.17 7.55 16.33
C GLN A 188 -3.36 6.03 16.26
N ALA A 189 -4.45 5.57 15.65
CA ALA A 189 -4.69 4.13 15.46
C ALA A 189 -3.56 3.47 14.63
N TYR A 190 -3.12 4.14 13.56
CA TYR A 190 -1.99 3.66 12.76
C TYR A 190 -0.69 3.55 13.56
N GLN A 191 -0.38 4.54 14.39
CA GLN A 191 0.80 4.51 15.26
C GLN A 191 0.69 3.40 16.33
N ASP A 192 -0.47 3.22 16.93
CA ASP A 192 -0.72 2.18 17.92
C ASP A 192 -0.53 0.77 17.33
N ASP A 193 -1.05 0.54 16.11
CA ASP A 193 -0.88 -0.71 15.37
C ASP A 193 0.61 -1.00 15.07
N LEU A 194 1.35 0.00 14.59
CA LEU A 194 2.78 -0.12 14.33
C LEU A 194 3.57 -0.41 15.61
N ALA A 195 3.28 0.31 16.69
CA ALA A 195 3.93 0.09 17.98
C ALA A 195 3.64 -1.29 18.57
N ALA A 196 2.46 -1.86 18.31
CA ALA A 196 2.12 -3.23 18.66
C ALA A 196 2.85 -4.26 17.80
N ALA A 197 2.95 -4.04 16.49
CA ALA A 197 3.69 -4.89 15.56
C ALA A 197 5.19 -4.88 15.85
N ARG A 198 5.78 -3.72 16.16
CA ARG A 198 7.20 -3.56 16.51
C ARG A 198 7.65 -4.52 17.62
N LYS A 199 6.80 -4.82 18.57
CA LYS A 199 7.11 -5.72 19.70
C LYS A 199 7.26 -7.18 19.29
N GLN A 200 6.91 -7.52 18.05
CA GLN A 200 6.79 -8.89 17.55
C GLN A 200 7.78 -9.22 16.43
N CYS A 201 8.61 -8.27 15.99
CA CYS A 201 9.54 -8.46 14.87
C CYS A 201 10.88 -7.77 15.10
N ASP A 202 11.90 -8.15 14.34
CA ASP A 202 13.24 -7.55 14.38
C ASP A 202 13.33 -6.35 13.42
N VAL A 203 12.64 -6.42 12.29
CA VAL A 203 12.54 -5.35 11.30
C VAL A 203 11.08 -5.09 10.99
N LEU A 204 10.63 -3.84 11.09
CA LEU A 204 9.26 -3.44 10.78
C LEU A 204 9.23 -2.54 9.55
N ILE A 205 8.46 -2.94 8.55
CA ILE A 205 8.25 -2.21 7.31
C ILE A 205 6.81 -1.70 7.28
N ALA A 206 6.66 -0.38 7.21
CA ALA A 206 5.37 0.27 7.00
C ALA A 206 5.20 0.61 5.51
N SER A 207 4.10 0.20 4.92
CA SER A 207 3.79 0.45 3.51
C SER A 207 2.55 1.34 3.40
N ASN A 208 2.61 2.35 2.53
CA ASN A 208 1.52 3.31 2.35
C ASN A 208 1.21 3.52 0.88
N HIS A 209 -0.04 3.25 0.50
CA HIS A 209 -0.57 3.68 -0.80
C HIS A 209 -1.15 5.08 -0.63
N TRP A 210 -0.44 6.09 -1.20
CA TRP A 210 -0.67 7.49 -0.89
C TRP A 210 -0.40 8.44 -2.05
N GLY A 211 -0.72 9.72 -1.87
CA GLY A 211 -0.31 10.79 -2.75
C GLY A 211 -1.09 10.89 -4.05
N CYS A 212 -0.66 11.82 -4.88
CA CYS A 212 -1.22 12.07 -6.20
C CYS A 212 -0.18 12.80 -7.07
N GLY A 213 0.29 12.13 -8.13
CA GLY A 213 1.19 12.76 -9.10
C GLY A 213 2.56 13.14 -8.53
N HIS A 214 3.06 14.32 -8.88
CA HIS A 214 4.46 14.73 -8.70
C HIS A 214 4.79 15.37 -7.34
N ASP A 215 3.80 15.68 -6.51
CA ASP A 215 3.99 16.47 -5.30
C ASP A 215 4.07 15.59 -4.06
N VAL A 216 5.05 15.88 -3.19
CA VAL A 216 5.03 15.38 -1.82
C VAL A 216 4.04 16.22 -1.03
N LEU A 217 2.95 15.61 -0.62
CA LEU A 217 1.91 16.28 0.16
C LEU A 217 2.24 16.24 1.66
N GLN A 218 1.84 17.29 2.39
CA GLN A 218 2.15 17.42 3.82
C GLN A 218 1.73 16.18 4.63
N TYR A 219 0.54 15.61 4.38
CA TYR A 219 0.09 14.42 5.10
C TYR A 219 0.98 13.19 4.86
N MET A 220 1.66 13.09 3.70
CA MET A 220 2.59 11.99 3.42
C MET A 220 3.83 12.09 4.31
N GLU A 221 4.38 13.31 4.47
CA GLU A 221 5.49 13.56 5.40
C GLU A 221 5.08 13.25 6.85
N GLU A 222 3.88 13.71 7.26
CA GLU A 222 3.34 13.44 8.59
C GLU A 222 3.21 11.94 8.84
N LEU A 223 2.60 11.20 7.90
CA LEU A 223 2.37 9.77 8.01
C LEU A 223 3.67 8.97 8.01
N GLY A 224 4.59 9.29 7.10
CA GLY A 224 5.88 8.62 7.01
C GLY A 224 6.73 8.80 8.28
N ARG A 225 6.81 10.03 8.79
CA ARG A 225 7.54 10.33 10.04
C ARG A 225 6.87 9.69 11.26
N ALA A 226 5.53 9.72 11.33
CA ALA A 226 4.77 9.07 12.39
C ALA A 226 4.99 7.55 12.40
N ALA A 227 5.10 6.91 11.25
CA ALA A 227 5.43 5.49 11.14
C ALA A 227 6.81 5.17 11.72
N ILE A 228 7.82 5.98 11.40
CA ILE A 228 9.17 5.83 11.98
C ILE A 228 9.14 6.05 13.49
N ASP A 229 8.40 7.05 13.98
CA ASP A 229 8.27 7.36 15.42
C ASP A 229 7.55 6.24 16.18
N ALA A 230 6.62 5.55 15.53
CA ALA A 230 5.93 4.38 16.09
C ALA A 230 6.75 3.07 16.03
N GLY A 231 7.94 3.10 15.40
CA GLY A 231 8.88 1.98 15.44
C GLY A 231 9.15 1.31 14.08
N ALA A 232 8.62 1.81 12.98
CA ALA A 232 9.01 1.30 11.67
C ALA A 232 10.50 1.56 11.38
N ASP A 233 11.15 0.62 10.72
CA ASP A 233 12.56 0.75 10.29
C ASP A 233 12.68 1.33 8.89
N VAL A 234 11.65 1.13 8.07
CA VAL A 234 11.55 1.62 6.70
C VAL A 234 10.09 1.96 6.41
N VAL A 235 9.87 3.03 5.66
CA VAL A 235 8.57 3.34 5.06
C VAL A 235 8.67 3.17 3.55
N MET A 236 7.75 2.39 2.99
CA MET A 236 7.60 2.14 1.56
C MET A 236 6.34 2.86 1.07
N GLY A 237 6.52 3.90 0.24
CA GLY A 237 5.43 4.62 -0.41
C GLY A 237 5.22 4.17 -1.84
N HIS A 238 3.96 4.17 -2.29
CA HIS A 238 3.56 3.86 -3.66
C HIS A 238 2.20 4.50 -3.98
N GLY A 239 1.78 4.48 -5.26
CA GLY A 239 0.53 5.09 -5.72
C GLY A 239 0.67 6.38 -6.55
N PRO A 240 1.65 7.28 -6.36
CA PRO A 240 1.78 8.50 -7.16
C PRO A 240 2.08 8.28 -8.65
N HIS A 241 2.55 7.09 -9.04
CA HIS A 241 3.03 6.72 -10.38
C HIS A 241 4.26 7.51 -10.86
N PHE A 242 4.95 8.19 -9.96
CA PHE A 242 6.19 8.92 -10.17
C PHE A 242 7.17 8.67 -9.03
N PRO A 243 8.48 8.59 -9.31
CA PRO A 243 9.47 8.57 -8.25
C PRO A 243 9.45 9.92 -7.53
N LEU A 244 9.16 9.89 -6.24
CA LEU A 244 9.20 11.06 -5.36
C LEU A 244 10.53 11.13 -4.60
N PRO A 245 10.88 12.28 -4.02
CA PRO A 245 12.06 12.41 -3.17
C PRO A 245 12.07 11.44 -2.00
N VAL A 246 13.25 10.95 -1.67
CA VAL A 246 13.47 10.07 -0.51
C VAL A 246 13.86 10.91 0.69
N GLU A 247 13.23 10.68 1.83
CA GLU A 247 13.60 11.32 3.10
C GLU A 247 14.38 10.35 3.99
N VAL A 248 15.40 10.85 4.68
CA VAL A 248 16.04 10.16 5.80
C VAL A 248 15.63 10.85 7.10
N TYR A 249 14.74 10.22 7.86
CA TYR A 249 14.23 10.73 9.12
C TYR A 249 14.71 9.88 10.29
N LYS A 250 15.38 10.48 11.27
CA LYS A 250 15.99 9.78 12.43
C LYS A 250 16.88 8.58 12.03
N GLY A 251 17.59 8.71 10.90
CA GLY A 251 18.47 7.67 10.37
C GLY A 251 17.77 6.51 9.66
N LYS A 252 16.45 6.60 9.42
CA LYS A 252 15.63 5.61 8.73
C LYS A 252 15.05 6.21 7.44
N THR A 253 14.81 5.37 6.45
CA THR A 253 14.44 5.82 5.11
C THR A 253 12.94 5.77 4.89
N ILE A 254 12.41 6.81 4.26
CA ILE A 254 11.04 6.95 3.75
C ILE A 254 11.15 7.11 2.23
N PHE A 255 10.61 6.12 1.48
CA PHE A 255 10.60 6.08 0.02
C PHE A 255 9.29 6.57 -0.54
#